data_43d114abd32999ffee6cb47004f00412
#
_entry.id   43d114abd32999ffee6cb47004f00412
#
_cell.length_a   1.000
_cell.length_b   1.000
_cell.length_c   1.000
_cell.angle_alpha   90.00
_cell.angle_beta   90.00
_cell.angle_gamma   90.00
#
_symmetry.space_group_name_H-M   'P 1'
#
loop_
_entity.id
_entity.type
_entity.pdbx_description
1 polymer ?
#
loop_
_entity_poly.entity_id
_entity_poly.type
_entity_poly.pdbx_seq_one_letter_code
_entity_poly.pdbx_strand_id
1 'polypeptide(L)'
;MTLVDNRNTSEPYVNLAIEEFLIRHGDCSHQDFLLLYINQPCVVLGKNQSIYKEVNFEFLRNKQLQLCRRISGGGTVYQDKGNLSFSFISQFSESKINNYRLFNQPVVDALRKIGVDAVMDERNNIICKGKKISGNAQFTNRKNIISHGTLLFDADLNLLRNCLKENDFKVESKAVSSVRSSVMNMKDATDKISHTEGLKEYLKRDLKADSILQFTEEEWNAIVKSAADKFKSFEWIYGRSPLTTITKPDIEIEVEEGIIKDIRHKTQDARQLIGTKYEFNEIKKALENSKACDLLKSIF
;
A
#
# COMPACT_ATOMS: atom_id res chain seq x y z
N MET A 1 10.43 -16.02 -17.63
CA MET A 1 10.28 -14.98 -16.60
C MET A 1 11.01 -15.44 -15.35
N THR A 2 11.70 -14.55 -14.64
CA THR A 2 12.51 -14.89 -13.46
C THR A 2 11.78 -14.54 -12.18
N LEU A 3 11.57 -15.51 -11.29
CA LEU A 3 11.02 -15.28 -9.95
C LEU A 3 12.06 -14.59 -9.08
N VAL A 4 11.65 -13.58 -8.36
CA VAL A 4 12.49 -12.90 -7.38
C VAL A 4 12.37 -13.61 -6.03
N ASP A 5 13.49 -14.05 -5.48
CA ASP A 5 13.54 -14.60 -4.13
C ASP A 5 13.56 -13.45 -3.10
N ASN A 6 12.44 -13.26 -2.41
CA ASN A 6 12.35 -12.27 -1.35
C ASN A 6 12.77 -12.83 0.03
N ARG A 7 13.49 -13.96 0.05
CA ARG A 7 13.92 -14.68 1.27
C ARG A 7 12.75 -14.94 2.23
N ASN A 8 11.57 -15.20 1.67
CA ASN A 8 10.31 -15.43 2.40
C ASN A 8 9.97 -14.33 3.43
N THR A 9 10.47 -13.10 3.25
CA THR A 9 10.09 -12.00 4.15
C THR A 9 8.62 -11.63 3.98
N SER A 10 7.94 -11.45 5.10
CA SER A 10 6.59 -10.87 5.16
C SER A 10 6.59 -9.42 5.65
N GLU A 11 7.76 -8.81 5.77
CA GLU A 11 7.91 -7.41 6.20
C GLU A 11 7.56 -6.47 5.03
N PRO A 12 6.46 -5.68 5.13
CA PRO A 12 5.96 -4.90 4.00
C PRO A 12 6.96 -3.85 3.51
N TYR A 13 7.74 -3.23 4.42
CA TYR A 13 8.73 -2.23 4.01
C TYR A 13 9.87 -2.85 3.20
N VAL A 14 10.27 -4.09 3.52
CA VAL A 14 11.30 -4.82 2.77
C VAL A 14 10.78 -5.20 1.39
N ASN A 15 9.54 -5.72 1.28
CA ASN A 15 8.95 -6.06 -0.01
C ASN A 15 8.79 -4.83 -0.93
N LEU A 16 8.39 -3.67 -0.37
CA LEU A 16 8.36 -2.41 -1.13
C LEU A 16 9.75 -1.92 -1.53
N ALA A 17 10.77 -2.15 -0.69
CA ALA A 17 12.16 -1.81 -1.01
C ALA A 17 12.72 -2.72 -2.12
N ILE A 18 12.34 -4.01 -2.15
CA ILE A 18 12.68 -4.93 -3.25
C ILE A 18 12.11 -4.40 -4.57
N GLU A 19 10.84 -3.98 -4.60
CA GLU A 19 10.23 -3.39 -5.79
C GLU A 19 11.03 -2.17 -6.29
N GLU A 20 11.40 -1.26 -5.38
CA GLU A 20 12.21 -0.09 -5.75
C GLU A 20 13.61 -0.48 -6.20
N PHE A 21 14.25 -1.43 -5.55
CA PHE A 21 15.56 -1.92 -5.94
C PHE A 21 15.54 -2.47 -7.37
N LEU A 22 14.58 -3.31 -7.69
CA LEU A 22 14.44 -3.90 -9.03
C LEU A 22 14.12 -2.86 -10.10
N ILE A 23 13.27 -1.88 -9.83
CA ILE A 23 12.96 -0.82 -10.81
C ILE A 23 14.18 0.06 -11.11
N ARG A 24 15.08 0.23 -10.12
CA ARG A 24 16.29 1.07 -10.27
C ARG A 24 17.48 0.30 -10.85
N HIS A 25 17.70 -0.92 -10.38
CA HIS A 25 18.93 -1.69 -10.62
C HIS A 25 18.72 -2.94 -11.47
N GLY A 26 17.48 -3.48 -11.53
CA GLY A 26 17.19 -4.68 -12.30
C GLY A 26 17.55 -4.52 -13.78
N ASP A 27 18.23 -5.52 -14.33
CA ASP A 27 18.45 -5.62 -15.76
C ASP A 27 17.29 -6.38 -16.42
N CYS A 28 16.36 -5.62 -16.96
CA CYS A 28 15.19 -6.14 -17.67
C CYS A 28 15.37 -6.21 -19.20
N SER A 29 16.62 -6.07 -19.71
CA SER A 29 16.87 -6.05 -21.16
C SER A 29 16.62 -7.40 -21.84
N HIS A 30 16.80 -8.49 -21.09
CA HIS A 30 16.67 -9.85 -21.61
C HIS A 30 15.63 -10.71 -20.90
N GLN A 31 15.09 -10.24 -19.78
CA GLN A 31 14.10 -10.99 -19.01
C GLN A 31 13.23 -10.08 -18.15
N ASP A 32 12.00 -10.49 -17.95
CA ASP A 32 11.10 -9.86 -16.99
C ASP A 32 11.22 -10.56 -15.62
N PHE A 33 11.01 -9.80 -14.53
CA PHE A 33 10.98 -10.34 -13.18
C PHE A 33 9.54 -10.43 -12.67
N LEU A 34 9.28 -11.46 -11.88
CA LEU A 34 8.07 -11.67 -11.12
C LEU A 34 8.41 -11.73 -9.62
N LEU A 35 7.86 -10.83 -8.84
CA LEU A 35 7.91 -10.89 -7.38
C LEU A 35 6.52 -11.27 -6.85
N LEU A 36 6.44 -12.35 -6.07
CA LEU A 36 5.23 -12.80 -5.37
C LEU A 36 5.49 -12.78 -3.86
N TYR A 37 4.68 -12.04 -3.11
CA TYR A 37 4.88 -11.91 -1.67
C TYR A 37 3.58 -11.77 -0.88
N ILE A 38 3.66 -12.17 0.39
CA ILE A 38 2.57 -12.09 1.35
C ILE A 38 3.08 -11.26 2.54
N ASN A 39 2.38 -10.18 2.86
CA ASN A 39 2.78 -9.28 3.93
C ASN A 39 2.11 -9.62 5.26
N GLN A 40 2.76 -9.19 6.36
CA GLN A 40 2.07 -9.03 7.63
C GLN A 40 0.96 -7.97 7.49
N PRO A 41 -0.04 -7.95 8.41
CA PRO A 41 -1.12 -6.98 8.35
C PRO A 41 -0.62 -5.55 8.29
N CYS A 42 -0.97 -4.85 7.20
CA CYS A 42 -0.54 -3.48 6.94
C CYS A 42 -1.52 -2.74 6.03
N VAL A 43 -1.42 -1.42 6.05
CA VAL A 43 -2.08 -0.53 5.09
C VAL A 43 -1.02 0.11 4.19
N VAL A 44 -1.19 0.02 2.88
CA VAL A 44 -0.24 0.55 1.89
C VAL A 44 -0.89 1.68 1.10
N LEU A 45 -0.41 2.90 1.32
CA LEU A 45 -0.82 4.11 0.62
C LEU A 45 -0.21 4.19 -0.78
N GLY A 46 -0.94 4.79 -1.70
CA GLY A 46 -0.35 5.26 -2.96
C GLY A 46 0.55 6.48 -2.74
N LYS A 47 1.54 6.66 -3.62
CA LYS A 47 2.61 7.68 -3.50
C LYS A 47 2.11 9.09 -3.19
N ASN A 48 1.00 9.51 -3.81
CA ASN A 48 0.52 10.91 -3.78
C ASN A 48 -0.77 11.07 -2.96
N GLN A 49 -1.12 10.12 -2.11
CA GLN A 49 -2.31 10.18 -1.28
C GLN A 49 -2.07 10.94 0.02
N SER A 50 -3.09 11.65 0.51
CA SER A 50 -3.11 12.15 1.87
C SER A 50 -3.44 11.01 2.83
N ILE A 51 -2.53 10.70 3.72
CA ILE A 51 -2.73 9.69 4.76
C ILE A 51 -3.95 10.00 5.63
N TYR A 52 -4.18 11.28 5.92
CA TYR A 52 -5.26 11.75 6.80
C TYR A 52 -6.65 11.53 6.23
N LYS A 53 -6.76 11.39 4.89
CA LYS A 53 -8.01 11.15 4.18
C LYS A 53 -8.29 9.66 3.97
N GLU A 54 -7.25 8.85 3.93
CA GLU A 54 -7.33 7.47 3.45
C GLU A 54 -7.46 6.43 4.56
N VAL A 55 -7.04 6.75 5.79
CA VAL A 55 -6.95 5.76 6.87
C VAL A 55 -7.64 6.20 8.15
N ASN A 56 -8.15 5.22 8.88
CA ASN A 56 -8.63 5.41 10.25
C ASN A 56 -7.46 5.23 11.22
N PHE A 57 -6.85 6.36 11.63
CA PHE A 57 -5.67 6.35 12.51
C PHE A 57 -5.91 5.69 13.86
N GLU A 58 -7.06 5.94 14.48
CA GLU A 58 -7.41 5.36 15.77
C GLU A 58 -7.47 3.84 15.68
N PHE A 59 -8.13 3.33 14.65
CA PHE A 59 -8.24 1.89 14.42
C PHE A 59 -6.87 1.26 14.15
N LEU A 60 -6.04 1.87 13.29
CA LEU A 60 -4.69 1.40 12.98
C LEU A 60 -3.83 1.30 14.23
N ARG A 61 -3.85 2.36 15.07
CA ARG A 61 -3.11 2.40 16.35
C ARG A 61 -3.58 1.31 17.31
N ASN A 62 -4.90 1.17 17.50
CA ASN A 62 -5.47 0.19 18.42
C ASN A 62 -5.18 -1.25 17.98
N LYS A 63 -5.02 -1.51 16.69
CA LYS A 63 -4.67 -2.81 16.13
C LYS A 63 -3.17 -2.98 15.87
N GLN A 64 -2.36 -1.97 16.15
CA GLN A 64 -0.91 -1.96 15.91
C GLN A 64 -0.54 -2.34 14.47
N LEU A 65 -1.34 -1.88 13.50
CA LEU A 65 -1.14 -2.17 12.10
C LEU A 65 -0.06 -1.28 11.49
N GLN A 66 0.82 -1.88 10.69
CA GLN A 66 1.86 -1.14 9.98
C GLN A 66 1.25 -0.27 8.90
N LEU A 67 1.81 0.92 8.75
CA LEU A 67 1.41 1.87 7.73
C LEU A 67 2.58 2.12 6.78
N CYS A 68 2.35 1.85 5.51
CA CYS A 68 3.36 1.90 4.47
C CYS A 68 2.94 2.84 3.34
N ARG A 69 3.90 3.28 2.54
CA ARG A 69 3.66 4.00 1.29
C ARG A 69 4.51 3.41 0.18
N ARG A 70 3.87 3.04 -0.95
CA ARG A 70 4.54 2.50 -2.12
C ARG A 70 5.02 3.60 -3.07
N ILE A 71 5.90 3.23 -4.01
CA ILE A 71 6.44 4.16 -5.02
C ILE A 71 5.46 4.49 -6.15
N SER A 72 4.46 3.64 -6.39
CA SER A 72 3.43 3.85 -7.41
C SER A 72 2.27 4.71 -6.90
N GLY A 73 1.49 5.26 -7.81
CA GLY A 73 0.23 5.94 -7.52
C GLY A 73 -0.91 4.98 -7.15
N GLY A 74 -2.14 5.43 -7.36
CA GLY A 74 -3.35 4.65 -7.09
C GLY A 74 -3.86 4.79 -5.65
N GLY A 75 -4.93 4.05 -5.32
CA GLY A 75 -5.61 4.08 -4.04
C GLY A 75 -4.90 3.28 -2.94
N THR A 76 -5.34 3.49 -1.71
CA THR A 76 -4.87 2.76 -0.52
C THR A 76 -5.40 1.32 -0.53
N VAL A 77 -4.57 0.38 -0.11
CA VAL A 77 -4.92 -1.04 0.03
C VAL A 77 -4.58 -1.55 1.42
N TYR A 78 -5.36 -2.50 1.89
CA TYR A 78 -5.06 -3.32 3.07
C TYR A 78 -4.45 -4.64 2.60
N GLN A 79 -3.46 -5.14 3.30
CA GLN A 79 -2.82 -6.42 3.05
C GLN A 79 -2.64 -7.17 4.37
N ASP A 80 -2.77 -8.49 4.31
CA ASP A 80 -2.49 -9.43 5.39
C ASP A 80 -2.06 -10.80 4.83
N LYS A 81 -2.00 -11.81 5.68
CA LYS A 81 -1.62 -13.16 5.28
C LYS A 81 -2.60 -13.83 4.30
N GLY A 82 -3.81 -13.31 4.20
CA GLY A 82 -4.82 -13.75 3.22
C GLY A 82 -4.74 -13.03 1.87
N ASN A 83 -3.80 -12.09 1.71
CA ASN A 83 -3.58 -11.34 0.48
C ASN A 83 -2.25 -11.71 -0.16
N LEU A 84 -2.26 -12.11 -1.42
CA LEU A 84 -1.06 -12.28 -2.23
C LEU A 84 -0.82 -11.03 -3.08
N SER A 85 0.37 -10.46 -2.97
CA SER A 85 0.83 -9.39 -3.85
C SER A 85 1.68 -9.95 -4.97
N PHE A 86 1.52 -9.38 -6.17
CA PHE A 86 2.33 -9.71 -7.34
C PHE A 86 2.89 -8.46 -7.99
N SER A 87 4.11 -8.54 -8.51
CA SER A 87 4.76 -7.44 -9.22
C SER A 87 5.50 -7.96 -10.43
N PHE A 88 5.14 -7.46 -11.60
CA PHE A 88 5.89 -7.65 -12.83
C PHE A 88 6.82 -6.46 -13.03
N ILE A 89 8.10 -6.72 -13.19
CA ILE A 89 9.10 -5.70 -13.50
C ILE A 89 9.69 -6.05 -14.86
N SER A 90 9.63 -5.11 -15.79
CA SER A 90 10.09 -5.30 -17.16
C SER A 90 10.81 -4.07 -17.71
N GLN A 91 11.53 -4.23 -18.79
CA GLN A 91 12.10 -3.09 -19.52
C GLN A 91 10.99 -2.13 -19.94
N PHE A 92 11.24 -0.85 -19.76
CA PHE A 92 10.32 0.20 -20.16
C PHE A 92 10.10 0.24 -21.69
N SER A 93 8.86 0.43 -22.09
CA SER A 93 8.49 0.93 -23.40
C SER A 93 7.21 1.75 -23.29
N GLU A 94 6.99 2.68 -24.19
CA GLU A 94 5.79 3.53 -24.18
C GLU A 94 4.50 2.71 -24.30
N SER A 95 4.53 1.61 -25.05
CA SER A 95 3.39 0.69 -25.21
C SER A 95 2.98 -0.03 -23.92
N LYS A 96 3.83 -0.05 -22.90
CA LYS A 96 3.57 -0.66 -21.59
C LYS A 96 2.91 0.31 -20.60
N ILE A 97 3.03 1.63 -20.82
CA ILE A 97 2.44 2.64 -19.94
C ILE A 97 0.92 2.55 -20.01
N ASN A 98 0.27 2.51 -18.82
CA ASN A 98 -1.18 2.35 -18.68
C ASN A 98 -1.76 1.10 -19.35
N ASN A 99 -0.92 0.23 -19.86
CA ASN A 99 -1.32 -1.04 -20.43
C ASN A 99 -1.39 -2.12 -19.34
N TYR A 100 -2.30 -1.95 -18.38
CA TYR A 100 -2.52 -2.91 -17.30
C TYR A 100 -2.90 -4.30 -17.81
N ARG A 101 -3.59 -4.35 -18.95
CA ARG A 101 -4.04 -5.62 -19.53
C ARG A 101 -2.86 -6.53 -19.88
N LEU A 102 -1.78 -5.96 -20.37
CA LEU A 102 -0.55 -6.71 -20.70
C LEU A 102 -0.04 -7.52 -19.50
N PHE A 103 -0.07 -6.93 -18.32
CA PHE A 103 0.46 -7.53 -17.09
C PHE A 103 -0.57 -8.36 -16.31
N ASN A 104 -1.84 -7.94 -16.36
CA ASN A 104 -2.88 -8.59 -15.56
C ASN A 104 -3.53 -9.78 -16.28
N GLN A 105 -3.54 -9.80 -17.65
CA GLN A 105 -4.17 -10.89 -18.39
C GLN A 105 -3.59 -12.26 -18.05
N PRO A 106 -2.26 -12.45 -17.93
CA PRO A 106 -1.70 -13.73 -17.49
C PRO A 106 -2.22 -14.18 -16.11
N VAL A 107 -2.40 -13.23 -15.19
CA VAL A 107 -2.97 -13.53 -13.85
C VAL A 107 -4.44 -13.90 -13.97
N VAL A 108 -5.22 -13.17 -14.75
CA VAL A 108 -6.64 -13.46 -15.02
C VAL A 108 -6.79 -14.87 -15.61
N ASP A 109 -5.97 -15.22 -16.60
CA ASP A 109 -6.02 -16.52 -17.25
C ASP A 109 -5.65 -17.65 -16.29
N ALA A 110 -4.64 -17.43 -15.42
CA ALA A 110 -4.29 -18.36 -14.36
C ALA A 110 -5.46 -18.58 -13.38
N LEU A 111 -6.09 -17.49 -12.92
CA LEU A 111 -7.22 -17.57 -12.00
C LEU A 111 -8.41 -18.32 -12.60
N ARG A 112 -8.69 -18.14 -13.88
CA ARG A 112 -9.77 -18.88 -14.60
C ARG A 112 -9.53 -20.38 -14.62
N LYS A 113 -8.29 -20.85 -14.78
CA LYS A 113 -7.94 -22.27 -14.76
C LYS A 113 -8.27 -22.94 -13.42
N ILE A 114 -8.23 -22.19 -12.34
CA ILE A 114 -8.61 -22.68 -11.00
C ILE A 114 -10.10 -22.43 -10.67
N GLY A 115 -10.90 -21.99 -11.63
CA GLY A 115 -12.35 -21.85 -11.47
C GLY A 115 -12.81 -20.49 -10.96
N VAL A 116 -11.91 -19.51 -10.80
CA VAL A 116 -12.29 -18.12 -10.48
C VAL A 116 -12.71 -17.43 -11.78
N ASP A 117 -13.97 -17.00 -11.88
CA ASP A 117 -14.47 -16.23 -13.03
C ASP A 117 -13.94 -14.79 -13.00
N ALA A 118 -12.63 -14.66 -13.25
CA ALA A 118 -11.90 -13.42 -13.20
C ALA A 118 -12.01 -12.65 -14.51
N VAL A 119 -12.33 -11.36 -14.44
CA VAL A 119 -12.33 -10.44 -15.58
C VAL A 119 -11.72 -9.09 -15.17
N MET A 120 -11.22 -8.34 -16.15
CA MET A 120 -10.77 -6.96 -15.90
C MET A 120 -11.92 -5.98 -16.10
N ASP A 121 -12.07 -5.03 -15.18
CA ASP A 121 -12.99 -3.91 -15.32
C ASP A 121 -12.32 -2.71 -16.05
N GLU A 122 -13.10 -1.66 -16.29
CA GLU A 122 -12.64 -0.43 -16.96
C GLU A 122 -11.60 0.37 -16.16
N ARG A 123 -11.48 0.09 -14.85
CA ARG A 123 -10.52 0.71 -13.93
C ARG A 123 -9.28 -0.14 -13.73
N ASN A 124 -9.09 -1.15 -14.57
CA ASN A 124 -7.98 -2.10 -14.49
C ASN A 124 -7.94 -2.94 -13.20
N ASN A 125 -9.06 -3.05 -12.45
CA ASN A 125 -9.17 -4.03 -11.39
C ASN A 125 -9.44 -5.42 -11.98
N ILE A 126 -9.07 -6.46 -11.22
CA ILE A 126 -9.59 -7.79 -11.51
C ILE A 126 -10.81 -8.00 -10.62
N ILE A 127 -11.91 -8.38 -11.22
CA ILE A 127 -13.20 -8.61 -10.56
C ILE A 127 -13.67 -10.06 -10.75
N CYS A 128 -14.42 -10.56 -9.80
CA CYS A 128 -15.11 -11.84 -9.84
C CYS A 128 -16.53 -11.64 -9.29
N LYS A 129 -17.55 -12.16 -9.98
CA LYS A 129 -18.96 -12.00 -9.57
C LYS A 129 -19.33 -10.55 -9.25
N GLY A 130 -18.83 -9.60 -10.04
CA GLY A 130 -19.08 -8.15 -9.88
C GLY A 130 -18.36 -7.49 -8.68
N LYS A 131 -17.52 -8.21 -7.94
CA LYS A 131 -16.73 -7.69 -6.81
C LYS A 131 -15.25 -7.70 -7.12
N LYS A 132 -14.54 -6.70 -6.61
CA LYS A 132 -13.09 -6.57 -6.80
C LYS A 132 -12.35 -7.62 -5.97
N ILE A 133 -11.45 -8.35 -6.64
CA ILE A 133 -10.51 -9.29 -6.02
C ILE A 133 -9.06 -8.83 -6.14
N SER A 134 -8.78 -7.82 -7.00
CA SER A 134 -7.44 -7.25 -7.20
C SER A 134 -7.51 -5.76 -7.53
N GLY A 135 -6.65 -4.97 -6.92
CA GLY A 135 -6.34 -3.61 -7.33
C GLY A 135 -4.93 -3.54 -7.88
N ASN A 136 -4.73 -2.70 -8.91
CA ASN A 136 -3.47 -2.65 -9.66
C ASN A 136 -2.95 -1.22 -9.78
N ALA A 137 -1.64 -1.06 -9.84
CA ALA A 137 -0.96 0.20 -10.07
C ALA A 137 0.32 -0.01 -10.89
N GLN A 138 0.80 1.06 -11.51
CA GLN A 138 2.04 1.06 -12.28
C GLN A 138 2.96 2.20 -11.84
N PHE A 139 4.26 1.99 -12.00
CA PHE A 139 5.27 3.02 -11.86
C PHE A 139 6.40 2.77 -12.88
N THR A 140 7.03 3.82 -13.36
CA THR A 140 8.21 3.73 -14.23
C THR A 140 9.23 4.79 -13.89
N ASN A 141 10.50 4.45 -14.05
CA ASN A 141 11.63 5.38 -14.02
C ASN A 141 12.20 5.63 -15.43
N ARG A 142 11.48 5.25 -16.49
CA ARG A 142 11.88 5.30 -17.92
C ARG A 142 12.99 4.34 -18.33
N LYS A 143 13.61 3.62 -17.41
CA LYS A 143 14.48 2.45 -17.69
C LYS A 143 13.65 1.17 -17.58
N ASN A 144 12.96 1.03 -16.48
CA ASN A 144 12.08 -0.10 -16.19
C ASN A 144 10.66 0.36 -15.85
N ILE A 145 9.71 -0.56 -15.96
CA ILE A 145 8.32 -0.39 -15.53
C ILE A 145 7.95 -1.50 -14.56
N ILE A 146 7.27 -1.16 -13.47
CA ILE A 146 6.62 -2.09 -12.57
C ILE A 146 5.12 -1.98 -12.73
N SER A 147 4.45 -3.12 -12.88
CA SER A 147 3.00 -3.27 -12.79
C SER A 147 2.71 -4.25 -11.68
N HIS A 148 2.09 -3.80 -10.62
CA HIS A 148 1.83 -4.62 -9.44
C HIS A 148 0.37 -4.58 -9.02
N GLY A 149 -0.04 -5.62 -8.33
CA GLY A 149 -1.39 -5.77 -7.82
C GLY A 149 -1.46 -6.65 -6.58
N THR A 150 -2.67 -6.70 -6.03
CA THR A 150 -3.01 -7.52 -4.88
C THR A 150 -4.05 -8.55 -5.29
N LEU A 151 -4.05 -9.72 -4.67
CA LEU A 151 -5.07 -10.75 -4.84
C LEU A 151 -5.67 -11.06 -3.47
N LEU A 152 -6.93 -10.69 -3.25
CA LEU A 152 -7.67 -11.00 -2.03
C LEU A 152 -8.07 -12.47 -2.06
N PHE A 153 -7.27 -13.34 -1.44
CA PHE A 153 -7.57 -14.77 -1.40
C PHE A 153 -8.42 -15.15 -0.19
N ASP A 154 -7.94 -14.87 1.02
CA ASP A 154 -8.60 -15.14 2.32
C ASP A 154 -8.28 -14.01 3.31
N ALA A 155 -8.32 -12.76 2.84
CA ALA A 155 -8.00 -11.57 3.61
C ALA A 155 -9.10 -11.26 4.63
N ASP A 156 -8.74 -10.66 5.77
CA ASP A 156 -9.72 -10.15 6.72
C ASP A 156 -10.40 -8.89 6.18
N LEU A 157 -11.55 -9.10 5.53
CA LEU A 157 -12.34 -8.01 4.95
C LEU A 157 -12.95 -7.08 6.00
N ASN A 158 -13.04 -7.48 7.26
CA ASN A 158 -13.51 -6.62 8.34
C ASN A 158 -12.38 -5.65 8.75
N LEU A 159 -11.15 -6.15 8.91
CA LEU A 159 -9.99 -5.28 9.12
C LEU A 159 -9.83 -4.30 7.96
N LEU A 160 -9.91 -4.78 6.70
CA LEU A 160 -9.86 -3.93 5.51
C LEU A 160 -10.86 -2.78 5.58
N ARG A 161 -12.14 -3.07 5.87
CA ARG A 161 -13.20 -2.03 5.93
C ARG A 161 -12.93 -1.02 7.04
N ASN A 162 -12.50 -1.46 8.21
CA ASN A 162 -12.26 -0.59 9.36
C ASN A 162 -10.99 0.26 9.19
N CYS A 163 -9.93 -0.30 8.58
CA CYS A 163 -8.71 0.46 8.27
C CYS A 163 -8.98 1.62 7.30
N LEU A 164 -9.86 1.38 6.32
CA LEU A 164 -10.16 2.31 5.22
C LEU A 164 -11.53 3.01 5.40
N LYS A 165 -12.14 2.91 6.58
CA LYS A 165 -13.38 3.61 6.89
C LYS A 165 -13.17 5.13 6.79
N GLU A 166 -14.15 5.83 6.23
CA GLU A 166 -14.17 7.29 6.28
C GLU A 166 -14.19 7.78 7.72
N ASN A 167 -13.44 8.85 7.96
CA ASN A 167 -13.48 9.52 9.23
C ASN A 167 -14.88 10.15 9.43
N ASP A 168 -15.34 10.19 10.67
CA ASP A 168 -16.61 10.84 11.04
C ASP A 168 -16.48 12.38 11.07
N PHE A 169 -15.36 12.91 10.55
CA PHE A 169 -15.04 14.33 10.46
C PHE A 169 -14.55 14.69 9.06
N LYS A 170 -14.61 15.98 8.71
CA LYS A 170 -14.27 16.46 7.38
C LYS A 170 -12.75 16.50 7.18
N VAL A 171 -12.28 15.93 6.07
CA VAL A 171 -10.87 15.99 5.63
C VAL A 171 -10.82 16.47 4.19
N GLU A 172 -10.21 17.61 3.95
CA GLU A 172 -10.04 18.21 2.64
C GLU A 172 -8.60 18.18 2.19
N SER A 173 -8.35 17.71 1.00
CA SER A 173 -7.03 17.68 0.38
C SER A 173 -7.18 17.58 -1.14
N LYS A 174 -6.23 18.17 -1.87
CA LYS A 174 -6.10 18.00 -3.34
C LYS A 174 -5.49 16.64 -3.74
N ALA A 175 -5.17 15.80 -2.76
CA ALA A 175 -4.65 14.45 -3.00
C ALA A 175 -5.63 13.58 -3.79
N VAL A 176 -5.08 12.66 -4.57
CA VAL A 176 -5.87 11.60 -5.21
C VAL A 176 -6.52 10.75 -4.12
N SER A 177 -7.84 10.60 -4.19
CA SER A 177 -8.61 9.77 -3.26
C SER A 177 -8.77 8.36 -3.78
N SER A 178 -8.84 7.39 -2.87
CA SER A 178 -9.23 6.03 -3.21
C SER A 178 -10.69 5.99 -3.70
N VAL A 179 -10.93 5.20 -4.75
CA VAL A 179 -12.29 4.88 -5.18
C VAL A 179 -12.71 3.60 -4.47
N ARG A 180 -13.72 3.70 -3.63
CA ARG A 180 -14.26 2.55 -2.90
C ARG A 180 -14.87 1.55 -3.85
N SER A 181 -14.66 0.29 -3.59
CA SER A 181 -15.19 -0.83 -4.36
C SER A 181 -15.69 -1.92 -3.42
N SER A 182 -16.76 -2.60 -3.82
CA SER A 182 -17.15 -3.84 -3.16
C SER A 182 -16.09 -4.90 -3.44
N VAL A 183 -15.60 -5.56 -2.41
CA VAL A 183 -14.53 -6.57 -2.49
C VAL A 183 -15.03 -7.95 -2.05
N MET A 184 -14.35 -9.00 -2.49
CA MET A 184 -14.55 -10.38 -2.01
C MET A 184 -13.22 -11.13 -1.97
N ASN A 185 -13.19 -12.20 -1.20
CA ASN A 185 -12.10 -13.17 -1.23
C ASN A 185 -12.31 -14.17 -2.37
N MET A 186 -11.23 -14.56 -3.04
CA MET A 186 -11.26 -15.57 -4.09
C MET A 186 -11.54 -16.97 -3.54
N LYS A 187 -11.25 -17.24 -2.28
CA LYS A 187 -11.58 -18.50 -1.59
C LYS A 187 -13.07 -18.81 -1.67
N ASP A 188 -13.93 -17.78 -1.75
CA ASP A 188 -15.39 -17.94 -1.92
C ASP A 188 -15.79 -18.35 -3.37
N ALA A 189 -14.84 -18.38 -4.27
CA ALA A 189 -15.07 -18.66 -5.70
C ALA A 189 -14.37 -19.93 -6.20
N THR A 190 -13.46 -20.52 -5.43
CA THR A 190 -12.75 -21.74 -5.81
C THR A 190 -12.39 -22.60 -4.60
N ASP A 191 -12.47 -23.91 -4.78
CA ASP A 191 -12.02 -24.94 -3.83
C ASP A 191 -10.66 -25.58 -4.21
N LYS A 192 -10.11 -25.21 -5.39
CA LYS A 192 -8.87 -25.80 -5.91
C LYS A 192 -7.62 -25.34 -5.18
N ILE A 193 -7.70 -24.23 -4.45
CA ILE A 193 -6.62 -23.68 -3.62
C ILE A 193 -7.16 -23.49 -2.21
N SER A 194 -6.43 -23.97 -1.21
CA SER A 194 -6.87 -23.94 0.18
C SER A 194 -6.30 -22.77 1.01
N HIS A 195 -5.15 -22.20 0.61
CA HIS A 195 -4.46 -21.15 1.35
C HIS A 195 -3.62 -20.26 0.43
N THR A 196 -3.28 -19.07 0.90
CA THR A 196 -2.59 -18.02 0.11
C THR A 196 -1.23 -18.46 -0.42
N GLU A 197 -0.44 -19.20 0.37
CA GLU A 197 0.84 -19.78 -0.12
C GLU A 197 0.61 -20.77 -1.26
N GLY A 198 -0.47 -21.57 -1.21
CA GLY A 198 -0.86 -22.45 -2.31
C GLY A 198 -1.15 -21.68 -3.59
N LEU A 199 -1.80 -20.50 -3.48
CA LEU A 199 -2.02 -19.61 -4.62
C LEU A 199 -0.68 -19.07 -5.16
N LYS A 200 0.25 -18.69 -4.28
CA LYS A 200 1.59 -18.21 -4.67
C LYS A 200 2.34 -19.29 -5.47
N GLU A 201 2.39 -20.51 -4.98
CA GLU A 201 3.04 -21.63 -5.67
C GLU A 201 2.34 -22.01 -6.98
N TYR A 202 1.02 -21.91 -7.02
CA TYR A 202 0.26 -22.12 -8.24
C TYR A 202 0.60 -21.07 -9.31
N LEU A 203 0.57 -19.78 -8.96
CA LEU A 203 0.88 -18.70 -9.89
C LEU A 203 2.34 -18.76 -10.38
N LYS A 204 3.29 -19.09 -9.51
CA LYS A 204 4.69 -19.31 -9.89
C LYS A 204 4.80 -20.31 -11.04
N ARG A 205 4.10 -21.46 -10.93
CA ARG A 205 4.11 -22.52 -11.96
C ARG A 205 3.36 -22.11 -13.22
N ASP A 206 2.14 -21.56 -13.08
CA ASP A 206 1.29 -21.24 -14.22
C ASP A 206 1.87 -20.08 -15.07
N LEU A 207 2.53 -19.11 -14.42
CA LEU A 207 3.22 -18.00 -15.07
C LEU A 207 4.63 -18.36 -15.56
N LYS A 208 5.05 -19.64 -15.42
CA LYS A 208 6.34 -20.18 -15.88
C LYS A 208 7.55 -19.36 -15.39
N ALA A 209 7.55 -19.05 -14.09
CA ALA A 209 8.67 -18.40 -13.44
C ALA A 209 9.71 -19.45 -12.98
N ASP A 210 10.41 -20.06 -13.95
CA ASP A 210 11.24 -21.24 -13.75
C ASP A 210 12.67 -20.92 -13.29
N SER A 211 13.15 -19.71 -13.56
CA SER A 211 14.45 -19.22 -13.04
C SER A 211 14.23 -18.39 -11.78
N ILE A 212 15.26 -18.31 -10.93
CA ILE A 212 15.21 -17.59 -9.67
C ILE A 212 16.32 -16.54 -9.63
N LEU A 213 15.95 -15.29 -9.36
CA LEU A 213 16.86 -14.22 -8.99
C LEU A 213 17.10 -14.27 -7.47
N GLN A 214 18.34 -14.51 -7.07
CA GLN A 214 18.79 -14.37 -5.70
C GLN A 214 19.64 -13.10 -5.58
N PHE A 215 19.36 -12.28 -4.55
CA PHE A 215 20.17 -11.12 -4.24
C PHE A 215 21.49 -11.56 -3.57
N THR A 216 22.58 -10.89 -3.92
CA THR A 216 23.83 -10.98 -3.15
C THR A 216 23.59 -10.41 -1.74
N GLU A 217 24.49 -10.69 -0.81
CA GLU A 217 24.40 -10.12 0.54
C GLU A 217 24.52 -8.59 0.52
N GLU A 218 25.31 -8.03 -0.36
CA GLU A 218 25.44 -6.58 -0.53
C GLU A 218 24.13 -5.95 -1.02
N GLU A 219 23.52 -6.52 -2.05
CA GLU A 219 22.22 -6.08 -2.57
C GLU A 219 21.11 -6.21 -1.52
N TRP A 220 21.08 -7.33 -0.80
CA TRP A 220 20.11 -7.55 0.26
C TRP A 220 20.27 -6.54 1.40
N ASN A 221 21.48 -6.27 1.83
CA ASN A 221 21.77 -5.25 2.84
C ASN A 221 21.35 -3.85 2.37
N ALA A 222 21.57 -3.52 1.09
CA ALA A 222 21.11 -2.26 0.50
C ALA A 222 19.57 -2.17 0.50
N ILE A 223 18.85 -3.26 0.19
CA ILE A 223 17.38 -3.35 0.25
C ILE A 223 16.89 -3.13 1.69
N VAL A 224 17.44 -3.85 2.67
CA VAL A 224 17.06 -3.74 4.09
C VAL A 224 17.36 -2.35 4.62
N LYS A 225 18.49 -1.76 4.25
CA LYS A 225 18.82 -0.38 4.58
C LYS A 225 17.82 0.60 3.99
N SER A 226 17.45 0.45 2.71
CA SER A 226 16.41 1.27 2.07
C SER A 226 15.05 1.11 2.76
N ALA A 227 14.68 -0.10 3.18
CA ALA A 227 13.46 -0.35 3.94
C ALA A 227 13.45 0.44 5.26
N ALA A 228 14.58 0.47 5.98
CA ALA A 228 14.73 1.19 7.25
C ALA A 228 14.77 2.72 7.04
N ASP A 229 15.65 3.19 6.17
CA ASP A 229 15.97 4.62 6.04
C ASP A 229 14.90 5.40 5.27
N LYS A 230 14.18 4.73 4.36
CA LYS A 230 13.16 5.36 3.52
C LYS A 230 11.76 4.86 3.86
N PHE A 231 11.46 3.58 3.63
CA PHE A 231 10.08 3.10 3.65
C PHE A 231 9.45 3.13 5.05
N LYS A 232 10.24 3.07 6.12
CA LYS A 232 9.81 3.27 7.52
C LYS A 232 9.86 4.73 7.97
N SER A 233 10.48 5.63 7.21
CA SER A 233 10.68 7.01 7.63
C SER A 233 9.36 7.78 7.69
N PHE A 234 9.28 8.73 8.62
CA PHE A 234 8.17 9.67 8.71
C PHE A 234 8.05 10.47 7.41
N GLU A 235 9.15 10.92 6.87
CA GLU A 235 9.24 11.75 5.65
C GLU A 235 8.65 11.02 4.44
N TRP A 236 8.82 9.71 4.35
CA TRP A 236 8.24 8.92 3.26
C TRP A 236 6.76 8.63 3.48
N ILE A 237 6.37 8.22 4.68
CA ILE A 237 5.00 7.78 4.99
C ILE A 237 4.07 8.99 5.09
N TYR A 238 4.41 9.97 5.92
CA TYR A 238 3.58 11.13 6.25
C TYR A 238 3.95 12.36 5.40
N GLY A 239 5.25 12.63 5.25
CA GLY A 239 5.78 13.80 4.57
C GLY A 239 5.47 13.87 3.07
N ARG A 240 4.96 12.78 2.47
CA ARG A 240 4.44 12.80 1.08
C ARG A 240 2.98 13.18 0.98
N SER A 241 2.30 13.41 2.10
CA SER A 241 0.92 13.90 2.10
C SER A 241 0.88 15.38 1.73
N PRO A 242 0.11 15.78 0.71
CA PRO A 242 -0.07 17.18 0.38
C PRO A 242 -0.84 17.91 1.49
N LEU A 243 -0.90 19.23 1.41
CA LEU A 243 -1.69 20.05 2.33
C LEU A 243 -3.08 19.46 2.52
N THR A 244 -3.43 19.25 3.78
CA THR A 244 -4.68 18.63 4.19
C THR A 244 -5.26 19.42 5.36
N THR A 245 -6.53 19.80 5.24
CA THR A 245 -7.29 20.44 6.31
C THR A 245 -8.19 19.39 6.97
N ILE A 246 -8.06 19.25 8.27
CA ILE A 246 -8.85 18.35 9.11
C ILE A 246 -9.77 19.22 9.96
N THR A 247 -11.07 19.06 9.79
CA THR A 247 -12.09 19.84 10.52
C THR A 247 -12.92 18.92 11.38
N LYS A 248 -12.85 19.12 12.70
CA LYS A 248 -13.67 18.48 13.71
C LYS A 248 -14.51 19.56 14.44
N PRO A 249 -15.51 19.20 15.28
CA PRO A 249 -16.44 20.18 15.87
C PRO A 249 -15.79 21.37 16.59
N ASP A 250 -14.66 21.13 17.28
CA ASP A 250 -14.02 22.17 18.08
C ASP A 250 -12.61 22.56 17.57
N ILE A 251 -12.13 21.92 16.49
CA ILE A 251 -10.76 22.11 16.02
C ILE A 251 -10.65 22.01 14.51
N GLU A 252 -9.86 22.92 13.93
CA GLU A 252 -9.41 22.84 12.53
C GLU A 252 -7.88 22.80 12.49
N ILE A 253 -7.33 21.87 11.76
CA ILE A 253 -5.87 21.62 11.70
C ILE A 253 -5.44 21.57 10.24
N GLU A 254 -4.46 22.38 9.88
CA GLU A 254 -3.79 22.28 8.59
C GLU A 254 -2.48 21.51 8.75
N VAL A 255 -2.36 20.43 7.99
CA VAL A 255 -1.18 19.56 7.99
C VAL A 255 -0.60 19.53 6.58
N GLU A 256 0.69 19.80 6.45
CA GLU A 256 1.43 19.68 5.21
C GLU A 256 2.73 18.92 5.47
N GLU A 257 3.06 17.98 4.61
CA GLU A 257 4.24 17.12 4.75
C GLU A 257 4.34 16.44 6.13
N GLY A 258 3.18 16.13 6.71
CA GLY A 258 3.09 15.50 8.03
C GLY A 258 3.27 16.46 9.21
N ILE A 259 3.47 17.77 8.97
CA ILE A 259 3.73 18.78 10.00
C ILE A 259 2.50 19.70 10.13
N ILE A 260 2.10 19.98 11.36
CA ILE A 260 1.04 20.97 11.65
C ILE A 260 1.52 22.35 11.22
N LYS A 261 0.83 22.97 10.28
CA LYS A 261 1.12 24.31 9.77
C LYS A 261 0.26 25.37 10.44
N ASP A 262 -1.00 25.05 10.69
CA ASP A 262 -1.92 25.91 11.43
C ASP A 262 -2.89 25.05 12.26
N ILE A 263 -3.37 25.63 13.34
CA ILE A 263 -4.35 24.99 14.22
C ILE A 263 -5.26 26.04 14.83
N ARG A 264 -6.56 25.88 14.64
CA ARG A 264 -7.60 26.76 15.18
C ARG A 264 -8.41 25.96 16.18
N HIS A 265 -8.36 26.36 17.43
CA HIS A 265 -9.11 25.76 18.54
C HIS A 265 -9.54 26.86 19.50
N LYS A 266 -10.59 26.62 20.29
CA LYS A 266 -11.10 27.58 21.28
C LYS A 266 -10.08 27.98 22.34
N THR A 267 -9.12 27.13 22.65
CA THR A 267 -8.02 27.40 23.58
C THR A 267 -6.77 27.86 22.83
N GLN A 268 -6.05 28.86 23.37
CA GLN A 268 -4.79 29.34 22.78
C GLN A 268 -3.66 28.30 22.84
N ASP A 269 -3.73 27.34 23.77
CA ASP A 269 -2.72 26.31 23.98
C ASP A 269 -2.51 25.40 22.76
N ALA A 270 -3.48 25.34 21.86
CA ALA A 270 -3.36 24.53 20.64
C ALA A 270 -2.23 25.01 19.72
N ARG A 271 -1.94 26.30 19.67
CA ARG A 271 -0.91 26.89 18.79
C ARG A 271 0.50 26.40 19.09
N GLN A 272 0.78 25.92 20.31
CA GLN A 272 2.08 25.32 20.65
C GLN A 272 2.40 24.08 19.82
N LEU A 273 1.39 23.47 19.16
CA LEU A 273 1.56 22.30 18.30
C LEU A 273 1.99 22.65 16.87
N ILE A 274 2.00 23.92 16.48
CA ILE A 274 2.48 24.35 15.16
C ILE A 274 3.96 23.97 15.04
N GLY A 275 4.31 23.33 13.91
CA GLY A 275 5.64 22.76 13.69
C GLY A 275 5.85 21.34 14.22
N THR A 276 4.89 20.79 14.98
CA THR A 276 4.96 19.41 15.46
C THR A 276 4.52 18.42 14.37
N LYS A 277 5.10 17.22 14.37
CA LYS A 277 4.64 16.12 13.53
C LYS A 277 3.21 15.73 13.92
N TYR A 278 2.30 15.63 12.94
CA TYR A 278 0.93 15.18 13.18
C TYR A 278 0.92 13.66 13.38
N GLU A 279 1.45 13.24 14.50
CA GLU A 279 1.55 11.86 14.97
C GLU A 279 1.19 11.81 16.45
N PHE A 280 0.47 10.77 16.87
CA PHE A 280 -0.07 10.67 18.23
C PHE A 280 0.98 10.85 19.33
N ASN A 281 2.10 10.15 19.21
CA ASN A 281 3.15 10.20 20.23
C ASN A 281 3.85 11.56 20.29
N GLU A 282 4.08 12.20 19.15
CA GLU A 282 4.70 13.52 19.08
C GLU A 282 3.79 14.61 19.65
N ILE A 283 2.50 14.55 19.32
CA ILE A 283 1.50 15.48 19.86
C ILE A 283 1.32 15.24 21.36
N LYS A 284 1.20 13.97 21.79
CA LYS A 284 1.13 13.64 23.22
C LYS A 284 2.30 14.21 23.99
N LYS A 285 3.53 14.00 23.51
CA LYS A 285 4.76 14.53 24.11
C LYS A 285 4.77 16.06 24.18
N ALA A 286 4.32 16.74 23.10
CA ALA A 286 4.23 18.20 23.09
C ALA A 286 3.22 18.75 24.11
N LEU A 287 2.20 17.94 24.48
CA LEU A 287 1.15 18.32 25.42
C LEU A 287 1.45 17.87 26.88
N GLU A 288 2.46 17.02 27.14
CA GLU A 288 2.74 16.47 28.47
C GLU A 288 2.97 17.54 29.57
N ASN A 289 3.48 18.71 29.16
CA ASN A 289 3.74 19.84 30.08
C ASN A 289 2.59 20.86 30.11
N SER A 290 1.49 20.60 29.45
CA SER A 290 0.35 21.51 29.37
C SER A 290 -0.88 20.93 30.08
N LYS A 291 -1.77 21.82 30.60
CA LYS A 291 -3.08 21.39 31.15
C LYS A 291 -4.06 20.95 30.06
N ALA A 292 -3.57 20.69 28.84
CA ALA A 292 -4.38 20.50 27.62
C ALA A 292 -4.60 19.00 27.28
N CYS A 293 -4.75 18.11 28.27
CA CYS A 293 -5.07 16.69 28.02
C CYS A 293 -6.35 16.51 27.18
N ASP A 294 -7.32 17.44 27.28
CA ASP A 294 -8.55 17.36 26.48
C ASP A 294 -8.30 17.72 25.02
N LEU A 295 -7.25 18.48 24.70
CA LEU A 295 -6.87 18.81 23.33
C LEU A 295 -6.44 17.56 22.55
N LEU A 296 -5.75 16.61 23.19
CA LEU A 296 -5.36 15.35 22.55
C LEU A 296 -6.58 14.56 22.05
N LYS A 297 -7.67 14.54 22.84
CA LYS A 297 -8.93 13.88 22.45
C LYS A 297 -9.66 14.60 21.31
N SER A 298 -9.50 15.94 21.22
CA SER A 298 -10.07 16.72 20.12
C SER A 298 -9.29 16.52 18.82
N ILE A 299 -8.00 16.21 18.89
CA ILE A 299 -7.12 16.02 17.75
C ILE A 299 -7.30 14.62 17.14
N PHE A 300 -7.41 13.58 17.96
CA PHE A 300 -7.55 12.19 17.56
C PHE A 300 -8.91 11.60 17.94
#